data_c22643e4894c75ab722b99c01caa3d7d
#
_entry.id   c22643e4894c75ab722b99c01caa3d7d
#
_cell.length_a   1.000
_cell.length_b   1.000
_cell.length_c   1.000
_cell.angle_alpha   90.00
_cell.angle_beta   90.00
_cell.angle_gamma   90.00
#
_symmetry.space_group_name_H-M   'P 1'
#
loop_
_entity.id
_entity.type
_entity.pdbx_description
1 polymer ?
#
loop_
_entity_poly.entity_id
_entity_poly.type
_entity_poly.pdbx_seq_one_letter_code
_entity_poly.pdbx_strand_id
1 'polypeptide(L)' 'MKTLLDDAEHWWSRAEETRTIAEIMTDAEAKRIMFDIAEGYDRLAERAAERTGGKPDTLQ' A
#
# COMPACT_ATOMS: atom_id res chain seq x y z
N MET A 1 -3.08 -12.62 17.53
CA MET A 1 -3.92 -11.54 17.05
C MET A 1 -3.14 -10.66 16.08
N LYS A 2 -3.76 -10.34 14.98
CA LYS A 2 -3.09 -9.56 13.94
C LYS A 2 -3.21 -8.06 14.22
N THR A 3 -2.12 -7.36 14.14
CA THR A 3 -2.16 -5.91 14.27
C THR A 3 -2.38 -5.27 12.93
N LEU A 4 -2.77 -4.00 12.95
CA LEU A 4 -2.97 -3.26 11.72
C LEU A 4 -1.70 -3.19 10.89
N LEU A 5 -0.56 -3.09 11.57
CA LEU A 5 0.72 -3.02 10.87
C LEU A 5 1.02 -4.30 10.09
N ASP A 6 0.43 -5.41 10.51
CA ASP A 6 0.68 -6.69 9.87
C ASP A 6 -0.41 -7.08 8.88
N ASP A 7 -1.35 -6.17 8.64
CA ASP A 7 -2.45 -6.45 7.73
C ASP A 7 -2.13 -5.91 6.35
N ALA A 8 -1.55 -6.76 5.52
CA ALA A 8 -1.15 -6.35 4.17
C ALA A 8 -2.34 -5.86 3.35
N GLU A 9 -3.49 -6.51 3.51
CA GLU A 9 -4.67 -6.12 2.75
C GLU A 9 -5.12 -4.72 3.10
N HIS A 10 -5.01 -4.36 4.38
CA HIS A 10 -5.35 -3.03 4.80
C HIS A 10 -4.51 -1.99 4.06
N TRP A 11 -3.20 -2.22 4.00
CA TRP A 11 -2.30 -1.26 3.36
C TRP A 11 -2.47 -1.23 1.86
N TRP A 12 -2.73 -2.38 1.24
CA TRP A 12 -3.01 -2.40 -0.19
C TRP A 12 -4.29 -1.65 -0.52
N SER A 13 -5.31 -1.79 0.31
CA SER A 13 -6.56 -1.03 0.13
C SER A 13 -6.30 0.47 0.21
N ARG A 14 -5.49 0.88 1.18
CA ARG A 14 -5.17 2.30 1.33
C ARG A 14 -4.41 2.80 0.12
N ALA A 15 -3.48 2.01 -0.38
CA ALA A 15 -2.73 2.40 -1.57
C ALA A 15 -3.65 2.58 -2.77
N GLU A 16 -4.59 1.69 -2.92
CA GLU A 16 -5.52 1.73 -4.04
C GLU A 16 -6.43 2.95 -3.95
N GLU A 17 -6.95 3.21 -2.76
CA GLU A 17 -7.79 4.39 -2.55
C GLU A 17 -7.02 5.67 -2.85
N THR A 18 -5.80 5.74 -2.38
CA THR A 18 -4.97 6.91 -2.60
C THR A 18 -4.68 7.10 -4.07
N ARG A 19 -4.42 6.01 -4.77
CA ARG A 19 -4.16 6.06 -6.21
C ARG A 19 -5.37 6.55 -6.98
N THR A 20 -6.55 6.09 -6.58
CA THR A 20 -7.79 6.52 -7.21
C THR A 20 -8.00 8.02 -7.03
N ILE A 21 -7.74 8.51 -5.83
CA ILE A 21 -7.86 9.94 -5.58
C ILE A 21 -6.86 10.71 -6.44
N ALA A 22 -5.63 10.20 -6.54
CA ALA A 22 -4.62 10.86 -7.34
C ALA A 22 -5.03 10.99 -8.80
N GLU A 23 -5.70 9.97 -9.31
CA GLU A 23 -6.07 9.96 -10.72
C GLU A 23 -7.09 11.03 -11.07
N ILE A 24 -7.93 11.42 -10.12
CA ILE A 24 -8.94 12.43 -10.39
C ILE A 24 -8.50 13.83 -10.00
N MET A 25 -7.31 13.96 -9.45
CA MET A 25 -6.78 15.27 -9.11
C MET A 25 -6.30 16.00 -10.35
N THR A 26 -6.54 17.31 -10.38
CA THR A 26 -6.11 18.10 -11.52
C THR A 26 -4.82 18.84 -11.29
N ASP A 27 -4.46 19.07 -10.03
CA ASP A 27 -3.22 19.76 -9.71
C ASP A 27 -2.07 18.76 -9.80
N ALA A 28 -1.11 19.05 -10.71
CA ALA A 28 -0.05 18.10 -11.01
C ALA A 28 0.82 17.80 -9.80
N GLU A 29 1.11 18.81 -9.01
CA GLU A 29 1.97 18.60 -7.84
C GLU A 29 1.27 17.79 -6.78
N ALA A 30 0.01 18.10 -6.50
CA ALA A 30 -0.75 17.34 -5.53
C ALA A 30 -0.92 15.91 -5.99
N LYS A 31 -1.15 15.74 -7.28
CA LYS A 31 -1.29 14.41 -7.86
C LYS A 31 -0.05 13.56 -7.63
N ARG A 32 1.12 14.17 -7.86
CA ARG A 32 2.36 13.44 -7.68
C ARG A 32 2.57 13.07 -6.22
N ILE A 33 2.25 13.98 -5.31
CA ILE A 33 2.38 13.71 -3.88
C ILE A 33 1.50 12.54 -3.48
N MET A 34 0.27 12.50 -4.00
CA MET A 34 -0.63 11.41 -3.68
C MET A 34 -0.12 10.08 -4.22
N PHE A 35 0.46 10.07 -5.42
CA PHE A 35 1.05 8.83 -5.94
C PHE A 35 2.23 8.38 -5.08
N ASP A 36 3.02 9.33 -4.58
CA ASP A 36 4.12 8.99 -3.68
C ASP A 36 3.61 8.36 -2.41
N ILE A 37 2.51 8.89 -1.87
CA ILE A 37 1.90 8.34 -0.68
C ILE A 37 1.41 6.92 -0.95
N ALA A 38 0.79 6.71 -2.09
CA ALA A 38 0.31 5.38 -2.46
C ALA A 38 1.46 4.38 -2.52
N GLU A 39 2.60 4.80 -3.05
CA GLU A 39 3.77 3.93 -3.07
C GLU A 39 4.23 3.58 -1.67
N GLY A 40 4.15 4.54 -0.76
CA GLY A 40 4.50 4.27 0.63
C GLY A 40 3.60 3.22 1.23
N TYR A 41 2.32 3.29 0.93
CA TYR A 41 1.39 2.26 1.40
C TYR A 41 1.71 0.90 0.79
N ASP A 42 2.10 0.87 -0.48
CA ASP A 42 2.49 -0.40 -1.10
C ASP A 42 3.67 -1.04 -0.36
N ARG A 43 4.64 -0.22 0.02
CA ARG A 43 5.79 -0.75 0.75
C ARG A 43 5.40 -1.28 2.11
N LEU A 44 4.49 -0.58 2.78
CA LEU A 44 3.98 -1.06 4.06
C LEU A 44 3.26 -2.39 3.88
N ALA A 45 2.50 -2.52 2.80
CA ALA A 45 1.79 -3.76 2.52
C ALA A 45 2.77 -4.91 2.32
N GLU A 46 3.83 -4.65 1.56
CA GLU A 46 4.82 -5.69 1.32
C GLU A 46 5.50 -6.13 2.60
N ARG A 47 5.82 -5.17 3.46
CA ARG A 47 6.43 -5.50 4.73
C ARG A 47 5.49 -6.27 5.62
N ALA A 48 4.23 -5.89 5.62
CA ALA A 48 3.24 -6.60 6.42
C ALA A 48 3.10 -8.03 5.92
N ALA A 49 3.09 -8.23 4.62
CA ALA A 49 2.98 -9.57 4.05
C ALA A 49 4.18 -10.42 4.46
N GLU A 50 5.38 -9.84 4.43
CA GLU A 50 6.57 -10.58 4.84
C GLU A 50 6.54 -10.93 6.32
N ARG A 51 6.05 -9.97 7.12
CA ARG A 51 6.03 -10.14 8.56
C ARG A 51 5.10 -11.25 8.98
N THR A 52 4.00 -11.39 8.28
CA THR A 52 3.03 -12.42 8.62
C THR A 52 3.33 -13.75 7.97
N GLY A 53 4.41 -13.83 7.22
CA GLY A 53 4.75 -15.05 6.52
C GLY A 53 3.87 -15.34 5.33
N GLY A 54 3.15 -14.37 4.87
CA GLY A 54 2.28 -14.53 3.72
C GLY A 54 2.99 -14.55 2.39
N LYS A 55 4.29 -14.69 2.39
CA LYS A 55 5.09 -14.72 1.20
C LYS A 55 4.84 -16.01 0.44
N PRO A 56 4.46 -15.94 -0.75
CA PRO A 56 4.17 -17.16 -1.53
C PRO A 56 5.42 -17.91 -1.87
N ASP A 57 5.84 -18.27 -1.87
CA ASP A 57 6.83 -18.93 -2.16
C ASP A 57 7.76 -19.28 -1.81
N THR A 58 7.79 -19.09 -1.91
CA THR A 58 8.32 -19.47 -1.76
C THR A 58 8.84 -20.18 -1.75
N LEU A 59 8.71 -20.16 -1.62
CA LEU A 59 9.00 -20.74 -1.55
C LEU A 59 9.28 -21.38 -1.54
N GLN A 60 9.14 -21.36 -1.39
CA GLN A 60 9.34 -21.97 -1.18
C GLN A 60 9.80 -22.48 -1.21
#